data_8ba8776ad8b75ed2e0663ae7cbb9fbcc
#
_entry.id   8ba8776ad8b75ed2e0663ae7cbb9fbcc
#
_cell.length_a   1.000
_cell.length_b   1.000
_cell.length_c   1.000
_cell.angle_alpha   90.00
_cell.angle_beta   90.00
_cell.angle_gamma   90.00
#
_symmetry.space_group_name_H-M   'P 1'
#
loop_
_entity.id
_entity.type
_entity.pdbx_description
1 polymer ?
#
loop_
_entity_poly.entity_id
_entity_poly.type
_entity_poly.pdbx_seq_one_letter_code
_entity_poly.pdbx_strand_id
1 'polypeptide(L)'
;PQYGDGSQYGIPGWGNNEWQSYTDNPANLFVEDGRLHIVARQQNNQYTSARIRTLGNAEFTYGRMEARIKLPAAGQGLWPAFWMLPTNSPYGGWAAGGEIDIVEWINGMDVVHGTLHHGSAWPNNQQTGGSFNPAGDAITGFHNYAIEWDPDQIRWYFDGVLYSQKNLNQWFSDSAPGDAEAPFDWNFHFILNLAVGGNWPGYPNGSTPFPATLEVDWIRVWKREAPGTFANNAIPGTIEAEHFDRGGQSVGFWDADHTNNGGSLRTDQGVDIGSVDGGGHYVGWIEPMEWLQFTTDVECGGIHTVRARVASQSTGGTFHLASNGVNLTGPIAVPSTGGWQNWVEVEAQLTLATGTQIPIRFVNDSGSDDGYNIDSFVFERIDANPSCGEVLGPCCLSDSCQLLSTSACASAGGLFAPGLDGCSAPSACEGAGACCFPDATCISATLENCSFGGGVFQGSSMGCT
;
A
#
# COMPACT_ATOMS: atom_id res chain seq x y z
N PRO A 1 18.27 -1.52 -26.28
CA PRO A 1 17.56 -2.11 -27.43
C PRO A 1 17.65 -3.64 -27.47
N GLN A 2 16.70 -4.26 -28.16
CA GLN A 2 16.76 -5.64 -28.59
C GLN A 2 16.87 -5.66 -30.13
N TYR A 3 17.49 -6.70 -30.68
CA TYR A 3 17.93 -6.69 -32.08
C TYR A 3 17.39 -7.88 -32.87
N GLY A 4 17.39 -7.74 -34.18
CA GLY A 4 17.12 -8.82 -35.13
C GLY A 4 15.66 -9.23 -35.17
N ASP A 5 15.43 -10.44 -35.65
CA ASP A 5 14.12 -11.08 -35.79
C ASP A 5 13.72 -11.94 -34.58
N GLY A 6 14.46 -11.87 -33.48
CA GLY A 6 14.25 -12.65 -32.27
C GLY A 6 14.99 -13.99 -32.24
N SER A 7 15.56 -14.46 -33.35
CA SER A 7 16.24 -15.78 -33.42
C SER A 7 17.39 -15.90 -32.43
N GLN A 8 18.15 -14.84 -32.19
CA GLN A 8 19.25 -14.83 -31.21
C GLN A 8 18.76 -14.95 -29.76
N TYR A 9 17.48 -14.75 -29.48
CA TYR A 9 16.87 -14.93 -28.17
C TYR A 9 16.08 -16.24 -28.09
N GLY A 10 16.14 -17.10 -29.12
CA GLY A 10 15.41 -18.35 -29.18
C GLY A 10 13.93 -18.21 -29.54
N ILE A 11 13.49 -17.04 -29.98
CA ILE A 11 12.10 -16.71 -30.33
C ILE A 11 12.02 -16.09 -31.73
N PRO A 12 12.28 -16.87 -32.81
CA PRO A 12 12.25 -16.36 -34.18
C PRO A 12 10.89 -15.76 -34.52
N GLY A 13 10.89 -14.62 -35.28
CA GLY A 13 9.68 -13.84 -35.50
C GLY A 13 9.06 -13.30 -34.21
N TRP A 14 9.89 -13.15 -33.14
CA TRP A 14 9.49 -12.72 -31.80
C TRP A 14 8.35 -13.54 -31.19
N GLY A 15 8.22 -14.82 -31.63
CA GLY A 15 7.17 -15.73 -31.20
C GLY A 15 5.84 -15.55 -31.93
N ASN A 16 5.67 -14.51 -32.72
CA ASN A 16 4.41 -14.11 -33.36
C ASN A 16 4.45 -14.12 -34.87
N ASN A 17 5.51 -14.66 -35.50
CA ASN A 17 5.76 -14.57 -36.95
C ASN A 17 5.83 -13.12 -37.47
N GLU A 18 6.39 -12.23 -36.67
CA GLU A 18 6.64 -10.83 -37.04
C GLU A 18 7.71 -10.74 -38.13
N TRP A 19 7.61 -9.73 -39.01
CA TRP A 19 8.47 -9.59 -40.18
C TRP A 19 9.63 -8.61 -40.05
N GLN A 20 9.59 -7.69 -39.07
CA GLN A 20 10.66 -6.72 -38.88
C GLN A 20 11.91 -7.33 -38.26
N SER A 21 13.03 -6.73 -38.60
CA SER A 21 14.27 -6.82 -37.84
C SER A 21 14.38 -5.58 -36.96
N TYR A 22 14.47 -5.75 -35.64
CA TYR A 22 14.68 -4.63 -34.72
C TYR A 22 16.14 -4.20 -34.74
N THR A 23 16.36 -2.87 -34.64
CA THR A 23 17.67 -2.22 -34.74
C THR A 23 17.72 -0.98 -33.85
N ASP A 24 18.91 -0.52 -33.52
CA ASP A 24 19.16 0.77 -32.88
C ASP A 24 19.60 1.85 -33.88
N ASN A 25 19.42 1.60 -35.17
CA ASN A 25 19.75 2.58 -36.20
C ASN A 25 19.00 3.89 -35.91
N PRO A 26 19.68 5.07 -36.00
CA PRO A 26 19.01 6.36 -35.82
C PRO A 26 17.84 6.63 -36.77
N ALA A 27 17.71 5.85 -37.83
CA ALA A 27 16.51 5.90 -38.69
C ALA A 27 15.28 5.21 -38.07
N ASN A 28 15.49 4.29 -37.10
CA ASN A 28 14.42 3.53 -36.45
C ASN A 28 14.20 3.94 -35.00
N LEU A 29 15.24 4.47 -34.32
CA LEU A 29 15.19 4.81 -32.90
C LEU A 29 15.95 6.09 -32.61
N PHE A 30 15.29 7.14 -32.20
CA PHE A 30 15.90 8.43 -31.88
C PHE A 30 15.04 9.24 -30.91
N VAL A 31 15.62 10.28 -30.32
CA VAL A 31 14.91 11.30 -29.54
C VAL A 31 15.02 12.61 -30.29
N GLU A 32 13.88 13.24 -30.56
CA GLU A 32 13.77 14.55 -31.20
C GLU A 32 12.67 15.36 -30.51
N ASP A 33 12.89 16.64 -30.29
CA ASP A 33 11.97 17.56 -29.61
C ASP A 33 11.46 17.05 -28.27
N GLY A 34 12.33 16.34 -27.50
CA GLY A 34 12.03 15.77 -26.19
C GLY A 34 11.20 14.50 -26.23
N ARG A 35 10.94 13.92 -27.40
CA ARG A 35 10.13 12.70 -27.58
C ARG A 35 10.96 11.55 -28.11
N LEU A 36 10.64 10.36 -27.65
CA LEU A 36 11.18 9.13 -28.21
C LEU A 36 10.38 8.76 -29.49
N HIS A 37 11.10 8.42 -30.55
CA HIS A 37 10.53 7.96 -31.82
C HIS A 37 10.98 6.53 -32.10
N ILE A 38 10.02 5.62 -32.30
CA ILE A 38 10.20 4.27 -32.83
C ILE A 38 9.57 4.24 -34.21
N VAL A 39 10.40 4.03 -35.24
CA VAL A 39 9.99 4.16 -36.64
C VAL A 39 10.12 2.84 -37.37
N ALA A 40 8.99 2.28 -37.77
CA ALA A 40 8.96 1.15 -38.70
C ALA A 40 9.17 1.62 -40.11
N ARG A 41 10.08 0.96 -40.84
CA ARG A 41 10.44 1.29 -42.21
C ARG A 41 10.38 0.05 -43.09
N GLN A 42 10.05 0.30 -44.36
CA GLN A 42 10.13 -0.70 -45.43
C GLN A 42 11.18 -0.27 -46.45
N GLN A 43 12.10 -1.17 -46.79
CA GLN A 43 13.05 -0.99 -47.87
C GLN A 43 13.28 -2.33 -48.56
N ASN A 44 13.11 -2.41 -49.88
CA ASN A 44 13.34 -3.63 -50.69
C ASN A 44 12.63 -4.87 -50.13
N ASN A 45 11.37 -4.75 -49.71
CA ASN A 45 10.56 -5.79 -49.04
C ASN A 45 11.11 -6.30 -47.69
N GLN A 46 12.06 -5.59 -47.11
CA GLN A 46 12.53 -5.84 -45.74
C GLN A 46 11.96 -4.78 -44.81
N TYR A 47 11.67 -5.18 -43.59
CA TYR A 47 11.13 -4.29 -42.59
C TYR A 47 12.14 -4.13 -41.44
N THR A 48 12.33 -2.91 -41.00
CA THR A 48 13.12 -2.57 -39.79
C THR A 48 12.27 -1.74 -38.88
N SER A 49 12.51 -1.88 -37.57
CA SER A 49 11.87 -1.11 -36.52
C SER A 49 12.74 -1.06 -35.28
N ALA A 50 12.20 -0.65 -34.13
CA ALA A 50 12.92 -0.74 -32.87
C ALA A 50 12.09 -1.36 -31.77
N ARG A 51 12.79 -2.01 -30.83
CA ARG A 51 12.28 -2.55 -29.56
C ARG A 51 13.27 -2.22 -28.46
N ILE A 52 12.79 -1.54 -27.43
CA ILE A 52 13.59 -1.14 -26.27
C ILE A 52 12.95 -1.68 -25.00
N ARG A 53 13.77 -1.86 -23.97
CA ARG A 53 13.33 -2.33 -22.66
C ARG A 53 14.13 -1.71 -21.53
N THR A 54 13.53 -1.68 -20.34
CA THR A 54 14.18 -1.17 -19.14
C THR A 54 14.86 -2.24 -18.29
N LEU A 55 14.92 -3.49 -18.73
CA LEU A 55 15.55 -4.59 -18.02
C LEU A 55 16.96 -4.24 -17.54
N GLY A 56 17.21 -4.41 -16.22
CA GLY A 56 18.48 -4.08 -15.58
C GLY A 56 18.70 -2.59 -15.30
N ASN A 57 17.76 -1.71 -15.67
CA ASN A 57 17.83 -0.27 -15.43
C ASN A 57 16.67 0.28 -14.62
N ALA A 58 15.43 -0.17 -14.90
CA ALA A 58 14.24 0.22 -14.15
C ALA A 58 13.24 -0.93 -14.16
N GLU A 59 12.91 -1.40 -12.99
CA GLU A 59 12.05 -2.54 -12.73
C GLU A 59 11.08 -2.18 -11.60
N PHE A 60 9.86 -2.69 -11.69
CA PHE A 60 8.78 -2.28 -10.82
C PHE A 60 7.93 -3.47 -10.42
N THR A 61 7.44 -3.45 -9.18
CA THR A 61 6.34 -4.25 -8.67
C THR A 61 5.35 -3.28 -8.07
N TYR A 62 4.10 -3.34 -8.52
CA TYR A 62 2.98 -2.49 -8.10
C TYR A 62 3.18 -0.99 -8.39
N GLY A 63 2.08 -0.26 -8.32
CA GLY A 63 2.02 1.17 -8.53
C GLY A 63 1.24 1.56 -9.80
N ARG A 64 1.24 2.86 -10.13
CA ARG A 64 0.66 3.38 -11.37
C ARG A 64 1.77 3.59 -12.40
N MET A 65 1.64 2.97 -13.55
CA MET A 65 2.50 3.10 -14.72
C MET A 65 1.70 3.78 -15.83
N GLU A 66 2.18 4.93 -16.30
CA GLU A 66 1.47 5.72 -17.31
C GLU A 66 2.45 6.25 -18.34
N ALA A 67 2.05 6.20 -19.60
CA ALA A 67 2.80 6.78 -20.69
C ALA A 67 1.90 7.63 -21.59
N ARG A 68 2.43 8.76 -22.06
CA ARG A 68 1.80 9.58 -23.07
C ARG A 68 2.36 9.22 -24.43
N ILE A 69 1.54 8.57 -25.23
CA ILE A 69 1.93 7.94 -26.50
C ILE A 69 1.03 8.41 -27.62
N LYS A 70 1.62 8.63 -28.81
CA LYS A 70 0.91 8.78 -30.06
C LYS A 70 1.19 7.54 -30.92
N LEU A 71 0.12 6.81 -31.20
CA LEU A 71 0.16 5.63 -32.03
C LEU A 71 0.40 6.02 -33.51
N PRO A 72 0.98 5.12 -34.33
CA PRO A 72 1.22 5.41 -35.75
C PRO A 72 -0.08 5.64 -36.51
N ALA A 73 0.03 6.19 -37.70
CA ALA A 73 -1.10 6.21 -38.61
C ALA A 73 -1.61 4.80 -38.91
N ALA A 74 -2.94 4.68 -39.05
CA ALA A 74 -3.59 3.39 -39.30
C ALA A 74 -3.01 2.65 -40.49
N GLY A 75 -2.77 1.36 -40.38
CA GLY A 75 -2.24 0.54 -41.46
C GLY A 75 -2.19 -0.94 -41.13
N GLN A 76 -2.62 -1.75 -42.11
CA GLN A 76 -2.61 -3.20 -42.00
C GLN A 76 -1.21 -3.74 -41.61
N GLY A 77 -1.13 -4.61 -40.61
CA GLY A 77 0.11 -5.23 -40.16
C GLY A 77 0.97 -4.35 -39.25
N LEU A 78 0.51 -3.16 -38.80
CA LEU A 78 1.19 -2.39 -37.76
C LEU A 78 0.71 -2.81 -36.38
N TRP A 79 1.67 -3.00 -35.47
CA TRP A 79 1.41 -3.47 -34.12
C TRP A 79 2.34 -2.75 -33.10
N PRO A 80 2.02 -1.51 -32.70
CA PRO A 80 2.66 -0.84 -31.58
C PRO A 80 2.21 -1.42 -30.26
N ALA A 81 3.14 -1.48 -29.28
CA ALA A 81 2.85 -1.93 -27.93
C ALA A 81 3.70 -1.21 -26.89
N PHE A 82 3.07 -0.95 -25.73
CA PHE A 82 3.72 -0.60 -24.46
C PHE A 82 3.27 -1.60 -23.41
N TRP A 83 4.18 -2.39 -22.92
CA TRP A 83 3.92 -3.57 -22.16
C TRP A 83 5.05 -3.95 -21.21
N MET A 84 4.90 -5.00 -20.42
CA MET A 84 5.84 -5.41 -19.40
C MET A 84 6.04 -6.92 -19.38
N LEU A 85 7.27 -7.35 -19.16
CA LEU A 85 7.64 -8.73 -18.84
C LEU A 85 8.33 -8.83 -17.49
N PRO A 86 8.22 -9.99 -16.81
CA PRO A 86 8.87 -10.20 -15.53
C PRO A 86 10.40 -10.19 -15.67
N THR A 87 11.05 -9.71 -14.62
CA THR A 87 12.49 -9.75 -14.48
C THR A 87 12.86 -10.96 -13.65
N ASN A 88 13.52 -11.96 -14.24
CA ASN A 88 13.93 -13.20 -13.56
C ASN A 88 12.78 -13.88 -12.79
N SER A 89 11.63 -14.08 -13.46
CA SER A 89 10.45 -14.66 -12.85
C SER A 89 10.73 -15.99 -12.14
N PRO A 90 10.32 -16.15 -10.88
CA PRO A 90 10.38 -17.44 -10.18
C PRO A 90 9.39 -18.46 -10.74
N TYR A 91 8.39 -17.99 -11.51
CA TYR A 91 7.28 -18.79 -12.04
C TYR A 91 7.58 -19.41 -13.41
N GLY A 92 8.80 -19.21 -13.94
CA GLY A 92 9.24 -19.83 -15.18
C GLY A 92 9.04 -18.98 -16.43
N GLY A 93 8.91 -19.66 -17.59
CA GLY A 93 8.80 -19.01 -18.90
C GLY A 93 7.41 -18.41 -19.16
N TRP A 94 7.31 -17.76 -20.32
CA TRP A 94 6.05 -17.18 -20.80
C TRP A 94 4.97 -18.27 -21.03
N ALA A 95 3.71 -18.15 -20.59
CA ALA A 95 3.15 -17.01 -19.84
C ALA A 95 2.98 -17.33 -18.35
N ALA A 96 3.51 -18.47 -17.86
CA ALA A 96 3.47 -18.82 -16.45
C ALA A 96 4.15 -17.75 -15.59
N GLY A 97 5.19 -17.08 -16.13
CA GLY A 97 5.86 -15.94 -15.52
C GLY A 97 5.12 -14.60 -15.60
N GLY A 98 4.04 -14.56 -16.37
CA GLY A 98 3.23 -13.34 -16.55
C GLY A 98 3.67 -12.43 -17.70
N GLU A 99 2.74 -11.61 -18.19
CA GLU A 99 2.94 -10.47 -19.08
C GLU A 99 1.80 -9.47 -18.84
N ILE A 100 2.13 -8.18 -18.81
CA ILE A 100 1.15 -7.10 -18.63
C ILE A 100 1.24 -6.16 -19.84
N ASP A 101 0.19 -6.13 -20.67
CA ASP A 101 0.09 -5.21 -21.77
C ASP A 101 -0.69 -3.98 -21.34
N ILE A 102 0.00 -2.83 -21.26
CA ILE A 102 -0.61 -1.56 -20.86
C ILE A 102 -1.42 -1.01 -22.01
N VAL A 103 -0.87 -1.06 -23.22
CA VAL A 103 -1.59 -0.79 -24.47
C VAL A 103 -1.01 -1.56 -25.63
N GLU A 104 -1.89 -2.19 -26.39
CA GLU A 104 -1.66 -2.75 -27.70
C GLU A 104 -2.68 -2.20 -28.70
N TRP A 105 -2.24 -2.00 -29.92
CA TRP A 105 -3.10 -1.56 -31.01
C TRP A 105 -2.68 -2.21 -32.31
N ILE A 106 -3.65 -2.57 -33.15
CA ILE A 106 -3.39 -3.20 -34.45
C ILE A 106 -4.19 -2.56 -35.57
N ASN A 107 -3.59 -2.49 -36.75
CA ASN A 107 -4.25 -2.26 -38.05
C ASN A 107 -5.03 -0.95 -38.20
N GLY A 108 -5.02 -0.06 -37.22
CA GLY A 108 -5.89 1.13 -37.26
C GLY A 108 -7.31 0.86 -36.78
N MET A 109 -7.49 -0.12 -35.91
CA MET A 109 -8.78 -0.37 -35.24
C MET A 109 -9.18 0.82 -34.37
N ASP A 110 -10.48 1.01 -34.19
CA ASP A 110 -11.03 2.05 -33.30
C ASP A 110 -10.97 1.66 -31.81
N VAL A 111 -10.20 0.64 -31.46
CA VAL A 111 -10.06 0.13 -30.09
C VAL A 111 -8.61 -0.12 -29.75
N VAL A 112 -8.24 0.16 -28.50
CA VAL A 112 -7.00 -0.27 -27.87
C VAL A 112 -7.27 -1.43 -26.92
N HIS A 113 -6.24 -2.22 -26.64
CA HIS A 113 -6.33 -3.41 -25.78
C HIS A 113 -5.36 -3.30 -24.61
N GLY A 114 -5.80 -3.77 -23.46
CA GLY A 114 -4.97 -4.05 -22.28
C GLY A 114 -5.15 -5.51 -21.87
N THR A 115 -4.07 -6.24 -21.64
CA THR A 115 -4.12 -7.69 -21.48
C THR A 115 -3.19 -8.15 -20.37
N LEU A 116 -3.55 -9.24 -19.70
CA LEU A 116 -2.67 -10.07 -18.88
C LEU A 116 -2.51 -11.42 -19.57
N HIS A 117 -1.27 -11.88 -19.77
CA HIS A 117 -0.99 -13.26 -20.11
C HIS A 117 -0.46 -13.99 -18.88
N HIS A 118 -1.03 -15.16 -18.57
CA HIS A 118 -0.81 -15.86 -17.32
C HIS A 118 -1.10 -17.36 -17.44
N GLY A 119 -1.09 -18.08 -16.32
CA GLY A 119 -1.47 -19.50 -16.21
C GLY A 119 -0.30 -20.44 -16.44
N SER A 120 -0.37 -21.19 -17.50
CA SER A 120 0.66 -22.18 -17.86
C SER A 120 1.68 -21.63 -18.86
N ALA A 121 2.79 -22.33 -19.03
CA ALA A 121 3.67 -22.11 -20.16
C ALA A 121 2.95 -22.40 -21.49
N TRP A 122 3.34 -21.64 -22.53
CA TRP A 122 2.84 -21.88 -23.89
C TRP A 122 2.96 -23.37 -24.29
N PRO A 123 1.98 -24.00 -24.96
CA PRO A 123 0.78 -23.38 -25.58
C PRO A 123 -0.49 -23.40 -24.69
N ASN A 124 -0.38 -23.71 -23.41
CA ASN A 124 -1.52 -23.81 -22.49
C ASN A 124 -1.78 -22.55 -21.67
N ASN A 125 -1.17 -21.42 -22.10
CA ASN A 125 -1.35 -20.13 -21.48
C ASN A 125 -2.79 -19.61 -21.60
N GLN A 126 -3.14 -18.73 -20.67
CA GLN A 126 -4.41 -18.00 -20.68
C GLN A 126 -4.15 -16.50 -20.79
N GLN A 127 -5.20 -15.78 -21.14
CA GLN A 127 -5.19 -14.32 -21.17
C GLN A 127 -6.52 -13.77 -20.64
N THR A 128 -6.43 -12.63 -19.95
CA THR A 128 -7.57 -11.84 -19.52
C THR A 128 -7.29 -10.37 -19.78
N GLY A 129 -8.29 -9.58 -20.10
CA GLY A 129 -8.06 -8.17 -20.42
C GLY A 129 -9.34 -7.44 -20.76
N GLY A 130 -9.21 -6.31 -21.42
CA GLY A 130 -10.31 -5.52 -21.96
C GLY A 130 -9.87 -4.67 -23.13
N SER A 131 -10.84 -4.06 -23.79
CA SER A 131 -10.61 -3.14 -24.88
C SER A 131 -11.42 -1.86 -24.69
N PHE A 132 -10.93 -0.75 -25.22
CA PHE A 132 -11.58 0.55 -25.13
C PHE A 132 -11.67 1.22 -26.50
N ASN A 133 -12.87 1.71 -26.82
CA ASN A 133 -13.12 2.56 -27.99
C ASN A 133 -13.35 4.00 -27.50
N PRO A 134 -12.43 4.94 -27.75
CA PRO A 134 -12.53 6.30 -27.27
C PRO A 134 -13.56 7.17 -28.02
N ALA A 135 -14.50 6.59 -28.70
CA ALA A 135 -15.65 7.15 -29.46
C ALA A 135 -15.54 8.65 -29.78
N GLY A 136 -14.96 8.97 -30.93
CA GLY A 136 -14.88 10.34 -31.44
C GLY A 136 -13.49 11.00 -31.35
N ASP A 137 -12.58 10.46 -30.55
CA ASP A 137 -11.19 10.88 -30.52
C ASP A 137 -10.33 10.03 -31.45
N ALA A 138 -9.43 10.68 -32.17
CA ALA A 138 -8.53 9.95 -33.07
C ALA A 138 -7.45 9.26 -32.22
N ILE A 139 -7.50 7.94 -32.07
CA ILE A 139 -6.50 7.10 -31.36
C ILE A 139 -5.06 7.44 -31.79
N THR A 140 -4.88 7.97 -32.97
CA THR A 140 -3.59 8.43 -33.52
C THR A 140 -3.12 9.79 -32.99
N GLY A 141 -3.86 10.43 -32.07
CA GLY A 141 -3.42 11.56 -31.28
C GLY A 141 -2.49 11.13 -30.12
N PHE A 142 -2.02 12.11 -29.32
CA PHE A 142 -1.37 11.81 -28.06
C PHE A 142 -2.41 11.51 -26.98
N HIS A 143 -2.35 10.31 -26.41
CA HIS A 143 -3.19 9.86 -25.32
C HIS A 143 -2.36 9.30 -24.17
N ASN A 144 -2.94 9.30 -22.97
CA ASN A 144 -2.35 8.71 -21.79
C ASN A 144 -2.88 7.27 -21.62
N TYR A 145 -1.97 6.32 -21.64
CA TYR A 145 -2.25 4.91 -21.39
C TYR A 145 -1.66 4.54 -20.06
N ALA A 146 -2.46 3.96 -19.15
CA ALA A 146 -1.99 3.64 -17.83
C ALA A 146 -2.54 2.31 -17.31
N ILE A 147 -1.78 1.72 -16.39
CA ILE A 147 -2.28 0.73 -15.44
C ILE A 147 -2.10 1.22 -14.01
N GLU A 148 -2.99 0.79 -13.14
CA GLU A 148 -2.76 0.72 -11.72
C GLU A 148 -2.67 -0.75 -11.34
N TRP A 149 -1.54 -1.12 -10.80
CA TRP A 149 -1.21 -2.49 -10.46
C TRP A 149 -1.01 -2.61 -8.96
N ASP A 150 -1.92 -3.35 -8.34
CA ASP A 150 -1.98 -3.63 -6.92
C ASP A 150 -1.87 -5.13 -6.67
N PRO A 151 -1.59 -5.58 -5.45
CA PRO A 151 -1.51 -7.00 -5.12
C PRO A 151 -2.77 -7.79 -5.50
N ASP A 152 -3.93 -7.18 -5.40
CA ASP A 152 -5.23 -7.83 -5.57
C ASP A 152 -5.95 -7.48 -6.87
N GLN A 153 -5.45 -6.50 -7.64
CA GLN A 153 -6.10 -6.04 -8.86
C GLN A 153 -5.16 -5.32 -9.82
N ILE A 154 -5.49 -5.38 -11.11
CA ILE A 154 -4.86 -4.57 -12.16
C ILE A 154 -5.96 -3.87 -12.95
N ARG A 155 -5.83 -2.55 -13.10
CA ARG A 155 -6.80 -1.66 -13.76
C ARG A 155 -6.15 -0.95 -14.93
N TRP A 156 -6.87 -0.79 -16.04
CA TRP A 156 -6.40 -0.10 -17.23
C TRP A 156 -7.17 1.18 -17.48
N TYR A 157 -6.45 2.21 -17.86
CA TYR A 157 -6.99 3.55 -18.11
C TYR A 157 -6.58 4.08 -19.48
N PHE A 158 -7.50 4.78 -20.13
CA PHE A 158 -7.29 5.61 -21.31
C PHE A 158 -7.67 7.06 -20.96
N ASP A 159 -6.72 8.00 -21.03
CA ASP A 159 -6.92 9.41 -20.64
C ASP A 159 -7.62 9.58 -19.27
N GLY A 160 -7.25 8.75 -18.30
CA GLY A 160 -7.83 8.75 -16.97
C GLY A 160 -9.17 8.00 -16.84
N VAL A 161 -9.76 7.53 -17.93
CA VAL A 161 -11.00 6.75 -17.92
C VAL A 161 -10.68 5.27 -17.69
N LEU A 162 -11.16 4.70 -16.57
CA LEU A 162 -11.07 3.27 -16.29
C LEU A 162 -11.90 2.48 -17.31
N TYR A 163 -11.28 1.52 -18.01
CA TYR A 163 -12.00 0.71 -18.99
C TYR A 163 -11.92 -0.80 -18.75
N SER A 164 -10.99 -1.26 -17.96
CA SER A 164 -10.86 -2.69 -17.61
C SER A 164 -10.26 -2.84 -16.23
N GLN A 165 -10.74 -3.83 -15.49
CA GLN A 165 -10.20 -4.26 -14.21
C GLN A 165 -10.17 -5.78 -14.15
N LYS A 166 -9.11 -6.32 -13.57
CA LYS A 166 -8.95 -7.75 -13.24
C LYS A 166 -8.56 -7.88 -11.78
N ASN A 167 -9.14 -8.87 -11.11
CA ASN A 167 -8.92 -9.15 -9.69
C ASN A 167 -8.21 -10.49 -9.51
N LEU A 168 -7.71 -10.79 -8.32
CA LEU A 168 -6.96 -12.00 -7.95
C LEU A 168 -7.52 -13.33 -8.48
N ASN A 169 -8.83 -13.47 -8.60
CA ASN A 169 -9.47 -14.70 -9.10
C ASN A 169 -9.52 -14.81 -10.62
N GLN A 170 -8.95 -13.86 -11.35
CA GLN A 170 -8.98 -13.77 -12.80
C GLN A 170 -7.61 -14.00 -13.46
N TRP A 171 -6.61 -14.33 -12.67
CA TRP A 171 -5.30 -14.77 -13.10
C TRP A 171 -4.75 -15.87 -12.16
N PHE A 172 -3.71 -16.54 -12.55
CA PHE A 172 -2.99 -17.53 -11.74
C PHE A 172 -1.67 -17.91 -12.44
N SER A 173 -0.81 -18.62 -11.72
CA SER A 173 0.33 -19.32 -12.31
C SER A 173 0.30 -20.79 -11.90
N ASP A 174 0.36 -21.69 -12.86
CA ASP A 174 0.46 -23.14 -12.58
C ASP A 174 1.76 -23.52 -11.85
N SER A 175 2.75 -22.63 -11.91
CA SER A 175 4.02 -22.80 -11.19
C SER A 175 3.94 -22.44 -9.71
N ALA A 176 2.85 -21.78 -9.28
CA ALA A 176 2.62 -21.37 -7.89
C ALA A 176 1.13 -21.57 -7.50
N PRO A 177 0.62 -22.81 -7.45
CA PRO A 177 -0.82 -23.09 -7.31
C PRO A 177 -1.41 -22.69 -5.96
N GLY A 178 -0.61 -22.24 -5.00
CA GLY A 178 -1.07 -21.76 -3.69
C GLY A 178 -0.92 -20.25 -3.51
N ASP A 179 -0.41 -19.55 -4.51
CA ASP A 179 -0.16 -18.13 -4.49
C ASP A 179 -1.16 -17.41 -5.40
N ALA A 180 -2.10 -16.69 -4.79
CA ALA A 180 -3.16 -16.02 -5.52
C ALA A 180 -2.67 -14.77 -6.27
N GLU A 181 -1.55 -14.16 -5.83
CA GLU A 181 -0.97 -12.97 -6.46
C GLU A 181 -0.11 -13.33 -7.68
N ALA A 182 0.42 -14.58 -7.72
CA ALA A 182 1.26 -15.04 -8.81
C ALA A 182 0.50 -15.08 -10.16
N PRO A 183 1.16 -14.65 -11.26
CA PRO A 183 2.56 -14.25 -11.42
C PRO A 183 2.83 -12.73 -11.29
N PHE A 184 1.84 -11.95 -10.83
CA PHE A 184 1.90 -10.48 -10.84
C PHE A 184 2.32 -9.88 -9.49
N ASP A 185 3.09 -10.59 -8.69
CA ASP A 185 3.71 -10.20 -7.43
C ASP A 185 5.24 -10.03 -7.52
N TRP A 186 5.78 -10.03 -8.75
CA TRP A 186 7.21 -9.97 -9.02
C TRP A 186 7.61 -8.69 -9.75
N ASN A 187 8.92 -8.42 -9.83
CA ASN A 187 9.42 -7.29 -10.61
C ASN A 187 9.22 -7.49 -12.12
N PHE A 188 8.66 -6.49 -12.77
CA PHE A 188 8.49 -6.39 -14.21
C PHE A 188 9.26 -5.20 -14.77
N HIS A 189 9.67 -5.30 -16.03
CA HIS A 189 10.32 -4.23 -16.77
C HIS A 189 9.52 -3.84 -18.00
N PHE A 190 9.56 -2.57 -18.38
CA PHE A 190 8.87 -2.07 -19.58
C PHE A 190 9.51 -2.52 -20.87
N ILE A 191 8.66 -2.69 -21.86
CA ILE A 191 9.01 -2.89 -23.26
C ILE A 191 8.18 -1.95 -24.11
N LEU A 192 8.80 -1.30 -25.09
CA LEU A 192 8.19 -0.50 -26.13
C LEU A 192 8.67 -0.99 -27.48
N ASN A 193 7.74 -1.22 -28.39
CA ASN A 193 8.06 -1.62 -29.75
C ASN A 193 6.98 -1.21 -30.76
N LEU A 194 7.38 -1.22 -32.02
CA LEU A 194 6.45 -1.17 -33.16
C LEU A 194 6.75 -2.37 -34.05
N ALA A 195 5.95 -3.42 -33.91
CA ALA A 195 6.05 -4.62 -34.73
C ALA A 195 5.41 -4.41 -36.10
N VAL A 196 5.85 -5.20 -37.07
CA VAL A 196 5.36 -5.22 -38.45
C VAL A 196 5.03 -6.63 -38.86
N GLY A 197 3.76 -6.88 -39.14
CA GLY A 197 3.24 -8.22 -39.36
C GLY A 197 3.07 -9.02 -38.08
N GLY A 198 2.60 -10.22 -38.23
CA GLY A 198 2.40 -11.15 -37.13
C GLY A 198 1.07 -11.89 -37.21
N ASN A 199 0.92 -12.88 -36.32
CA ASN A 199 -0.28 -13.74 -36.30
C ASN A 199 -1.57 -12.95 -36.03
N TRP A 200 -1.50 -11.92 -35.20
CA TRP A 200 -2.67 -11.15 -34.79
C TRP A 200 -3.00 -10.01 -35.78
N PRO A 201 -2.06 -9.08 -36.11
CA PRO A 201 -2.38 -7.98 -37.03
C PRO A 201 -2.46 -8.46 -38.47
N GLY A 202 -2.00 -9.67 -38.79
CA GLY A 202 -1.73 -10.08 -40.17
C GLY A 202 -0.51 -9.34 -40.74
N TYR A 203 -0.43 -9.26 -42.06
CA TYR A 203 0.77 -8.73 -42.73
C TYR A 203 0.51 -7.42 -43.44
N PRO A 204 1.52 -6.54 -43.57
CA PRO A 204 1.42 -5.31 -44.36
C PRO A 204 0.98 -5.56 -45.77
N ASN A 205 0.27 -4.60 -46.34
CA ASN A 205 -0.16 -4.61 -47.74
C ASN A 205 0.19 -3.27 -48.42
N GLY A 206 -0.23 -3.07 -49.66
CA GLY A 206 0.09 -1.87 -50.42
C GLY A 206 -0.49 -0.56 -49.86
N SER A 207 -1.40 -0.61 -48.88
CA SER A 207 -1.96 0.56 -48.21
C SER A 207 -1.30 0.86 -46.86
N THR A 208 -0.40 -0.01 -46.37
CA THR A 208 0.27 0.22 -45.12
C THR A 208 1.25 1.39 -45.22
N PRO A 209 1.10 2.46 -44.42
CA PRO A 209 1.96 3.63 -44.54
C PRO A 209 3.34 3.33 -43.92
N PHE A 210 4.40 3.52 -44.75
CA PHE A 210 5.79 3.53 -44.27
C PHE A 210 6.48 4.82 -44.70
N PRO A 211 7.28 5.45 -43.84
CA PRO A 211 7.56 5.07 -42.44
C PRO A 211 6.34 5.24 -41.54
N ALA A 212 6.16 4.33 -40.58
CA ALA A 212 5.18 4.45 -39.51
C ALA A 212 5.89 4.75 -38.17
N THR A 213 5.37 5.68 -37.40
CA THR A 213 6.05 6.19 -36.20
C THR A 213 5.18 6.05 -34.95
N LEU A 214 5.72 5.42 -33.94
CA LEU A 214 5.25 5.46 -32.57
C LEU A 214 6.05 6.56 -31.84
N GLU A 215 5.35 7.57 -31.30
CA GLU A 215 5.96 8.66 -30.56
C GLU A 215 5.63 8.53 -29.05
N VAL A 216 6.63 8.65 -28.17
CA VAL A 216 6.45 8.65 -26.73
C VAL A 216 6.92 9.97 -26.15
N ASP A 217 6.02 10.71 -25.52
CA ASP A 217 6.30 12.01 -24.91
C ASP A 217 6.97 11.82 -23.54
N TRP A 218 6.35 10.99 -22.70
CA TRP A 218 6.89 10.63 -21.39
C TRP A 218 6.35 9.29 -20.92
N ILE A 219 7.10 8.66 -19.98
CA ILE A 219 6.65 7.55 -19.15
C ILE A 219 6.86 7.97 -17.68
N ARG A 220 5.87 7.74 -16.86
CA ARG A 220 5.90 8.04 -15.42
C ARG A 220 5.48 6.81 -14.62
N VAL A 221 6.14 6.63 -13.49
CA VAL A 221 5.81 5.58 -12.54
C VAL A 221 5.63 6.23 -11.17
N TRP A 222 4.47 6.02 -10.60
CA TRP A 222 4.19 6.38 -9.21
C TRP A 222 4.18 5.08 -8.41
N LYS A 223 5.08 4.96 -7.47
CA LYS A 223 5.00 3.92 -6.46
C LYS A 223 3.93 4.33 -5.47
N ARG A 224 3.12 3.37 -5.02
CA ARG A 224 2.40 3.59 -3.79
C ARG A 224 3.41 3.92 -2.70
N GLU A 225 3.08 4.86 -1.83
CA GLU A 225 3.82 4.99 -0.58
C GLU A 225 3.80 3.61 0.10
N ALA A 226 4.95 3.21 0.63
CA ALA A 226 5.02 1.98 1.40
C ALA A 226 3.94 2.05 2.50
N PRO A 227 3.27 0.91 2.81
CA PRO A 227 2.38 0.86 3.96
C PRO A 227 3.12 1.44 5.15
N GLY A 228 2.50 2.38 5.82
CA GLY A 228 3.11 3.02 6.97
C GLY A 228 2.10 3.86 7.72
N THR A 229 2.39 4.15 8.96
CA THR A 229 1.56 5.00 9.80
C THR A 229 1.48 6.41 9.21
N PHE A 230 0.28 6.97 9.14
CA PHE A 230 0.12 8.40 8.88
C PHE A 230 0.46 9.22 10.13
N ALA A 231 0.06 8.71 11.30
CA ALA A 231 0.30 9.31 12.60
C ALA A 231 0.81 8.26 13.61
N ASN A 232 1.30 8.71 14.75
CA ASN A 232 1.63 7.83 15.86
C ASN A 232 0.34 7.48 16.62
N ASN A 233 -0.22 6.32 16.32
CA ASN A 233 -1.47 5.84 16.91
C ASN A 233 -1.17 4.97 18.13
N ALA A 234 -0.98 5.57 19.30
CA ALA A 234 -0.73 4.85 20.55
C ALA A 234 -2.04 4.42 21.23
N ILE A 235 -2.05 3.21 21.79
CA ILE A 235 -3.13 2.66 22.63
C ILE A 235 -2.57 2.30 24.03
N PRO A 236 -3.15 2.82 25.12
CA PRO A 236 -4.31 3.73 25.22
C PRO A 236 -4.07 5.10 24.61
N GLY A 237 -5.13 5.73 24.10
CA GLY A 237 -5.05 7.05 23.49
C GLY A 237 -6.18 7.32 22.51
N THR A 238 -6.09 8.42 21.79
CA THR A 238 -7.05 8.83 20.76
C THR A 238 -6.45 8.61 19.37
N ILE A 239 -7.22 8.02 18.49
CA ILE A 239 -6.92 7.85 17.07
C ILE A 239 -7.98 8.64 16.29
N GLU A 240 -7.57 9.66 15.55
CA GLU A 240 -8.44 10.41 14.66
C GLU A 240 -8.76 9.57 13.42
N ALA A 241 -9.98 9.61 12.91
CA ALA A 241 -10.41 8.76 11.81
C ALA A 241 -9.62 9.05 10.51
N GLU A 242 -9.23 10.29 10.27
CA GLU A 242 -8.39 10.70 9.14
C GLU A 242 -6.91 10.29 9.27
N HIS A 243 -6.50 9.75 10.43
CA HIS A 243 -5.14 9.24 10.66
C HIS A 243 -4.93 7.79 10.20
N PHE A 244 -5.80 7.28 9.33
CA PHE A 244 -5.61 5.97 8.73
C PHE A 244 -4.28 5.86 7.98
N ASP A 245 -3.80 4.64 7.82
CA ASP A 245 -2.48 4.34 7.26
C ASP A 245 -2.30 4.87 5.84
N ARG A 246 -1.04 5.07 5.47
CA ARG A 246 -0.61 5.35 4.10
C ARG A 246 -0.60 4.05 3.28
N GLY A 247 -0.43 4.18 1.98
CA GLY A 247 -0.33 3.05 1.06
C GLY A 247 -1.48 2.99 0.06
N GLY A 248 -2.52 3.81 0.26
CA GLY A 248 -3.65 3.96 -0.67
C GLY A 248 -4.64 2.81 -0.61
N GLN A 249 -5.46 2.71 -1.66
CA GLN A 249 -6.54 1.74 -1.83
C GLN A 249 -6.04 0.30 -1.65
N SER A 250 -6.81 -0.53 -0.94
CA SER A 250 -6.51 -1.92 -0.58
C SER A 250 -5.31 -2.14 0.36
N VAL A 251 -4.62 -1.07 0.80
CA VAL A 251 -3.47 -1.14 1.72
C VAL A 251 -3.76 -0.39 3.01
N GLY A 252 -3.94 0.92 2.95
CA GLY A 252 -4.29 1.76 4.10
C GLY A 252 -5.78 1.90 4.30
N PHE A 253 -6.55 1.73 3.24
CA PHE A 253 -8.00 1.85 3.24
C PHE A 253 -8.63 1.14 2.05
N TRP A 254 -9.95 0.98 2.07
CA TRP A 254 -10.80 0.66 0.94
C TRP A 254 -11.96 1.64 0.90
N ASP A 255 -12.11 2.32 -0.21
CA ASP A 255 -13.16 3.29 -0.50
C ASP A 255 -13.81 2.93 -1.84
N ALA A 256 -15.14 2.98 -1.91
CA ALA A 256 -15.90 2.43 -3.03
C ALA A 256 -15.85 3.34 -4.27
N ASP A 257 -15.84 4.66 -4.09
CA ASP A 257 -15.98 5.61 -5.19
C ASP A 257 -14.66 6.29 -5.63
N HIS A 258 -13.58 6.10 -4.89
CA HIS A 258 -12.24 6.62 -5.17
C HIS A 258 -12.12 8.15 -5.23
N THR A 259 -13.12 8.90 -4.73
CA THR A 259 -13.16 10.37 -4.76
C THR A 259 -13.35 10.90 -3.35
N ASN A 260 -12.47 11.80 -2.88
CA ASN A 260 -12.67 12.48 -1.60
C ASN A 260 -13.80 13.52 -1.73
N ASN A 261 -15.05 13.12 -1.51
CA ASN A 261 -16.24 13.99 -1.59
C ASN A 261 -16.25 15.10 -0.53
N GLY A 262 -15.58 14.88 0.61
CA GLY A 262 -15.41 15.88 1.66
C GLY A 262 -14.44 16.99 1.30
N GLY A 263 -13.52 16.73 0.35
CA GLY A 263 -12.58 17.71 -0.23
C GLY A 263 -11.60 18.32 0.76
N SER A 264 -11.49 17.77 1.96
CA SER A 264 -10.59 18.23 3.03
C SER A 264 -9.44 17.25 3.14
N LEU A 265 -8.34 17.54 3.75
CA LEU A 265 -7.18 16.72 4.09
C LEU A 265 -6.99 15.48 3.17
N ARG A 266 -5.78 15.10 2.79
CA ARG A 266 -5.48 13.91 1.96
C ARG A 266 -6.29 13.84 0.64
N THR A 267 -6.42 14.98 -0.03
CA THR A 267 -7.24 15.14 -1.26
C THR A 267 -6.74 14.37 -2.49
N ASP A 268 -5.58 13.73 -2.38
CA ASP A 268 -4.99 12.81 -3.36
C ASP A 268 -5.40 11.35 -3.16
N GLN A 269 -6.27 11.09 -2.16
CA GLN A 269 -6.78 9.76 -1.82
C GLN A 269 -8.30 9.72 -1.89
N GLY A 270 -8.87 8.52 -2.06
CA GLY A 270 -10.31 8.35 -2.25
C GLY A 270 -11.16 8.60 -1.00
N VAL A 271 -10.60 8.39 0.19
CA VAL A 271 -11.39 8.48 1.44
C VAL A 271 -12.00 9.85 1.64
N ASP A 272 -13.28 9.87 1.94
CA ASP A 272 -14.09 11.07 2.12
C ASP A 272 -13.83 11.77 3.45
N ILE A 273 -13.04 12.84 3.41
CA ILE A 273 -12.68 13.60 4.62
C ILE A 273 -13.31 14.99 4.58
N GLY A 274 -14.20 15.26 5.54
CA GLY A 274 -14.79 16.56 5.77
C GLY A 274 -14.17 17.29 6.95
N SER A 275 -14.53 18.57 7.13
CA SER A 275 -14.10 19.39 8.26
C SER A 275 -15.13 19.43 9.36
N VAL A 276 -14.69 19.31 10.62
CA VAL A 276 -15.55 19.47 11.82
C VAL A 276 -15.75 20.95 12.12
N ASP A 277 -16.97 21.34 12.45
CA ASP A 277 -17.28 22.69 12.94
C ASP A 277 -16.48 22.97 14.23
N GLY A 278 -15.61 23.96 14.19
CA GLY A 278 -14.74 24.28 15.31
C GLY A 278 -13.30 23.77 15.19
N GLY A 279 -13.00 22.99 14.15
CA GLY A 279 -11.66 22.46 13.82
C GLY A 279 -11.55 20.96 13.93
N GLY A 280 -10.64 20.36 13.20
CA GLY A 280 -10.47 18.93 13.01
C GLY A 280 -11.14 18.42 11.74
N HIS A 281 -11.08 17.10 11.55
CA HIS A 281 -11.64 16.45 10.38
C HIS A 281 -12.46 15.23 10.80
N TYR A 282 -13.24 14.70 9.89
CA TYR A 282 -13.97 13.45 10.05
C TYR A 282 -13.98 12.68 8.74
N VAL A 283 -14.15 11.39 8.81
CA VAL A 283 -14.44 10.54 7.66
C VAL A 283 -15.95 10.39 7.54
N GLY A 284 -16.50 10.63 6.36
CA GLY A 284 -17.94 10.58 6.07
C GLY A 284 -18.23 9.91 4.73
N TRP A 285 -19.49 9.97 4.28
CA TRP A 285 -19.99 9.29 3.06
C TRP A 285 -19.68 7.79 3.01
N ILE A 286 -19.55 7.17 4.18
CA ILE A 286 -19.05 5.81 4.36
C ILE A 286 -20.06 4.80 3.81
N GLU A 287 -19.65 4.05 2.77
CA GLU A 287 -20.46 2.99 2.17
C GLU A 287 -20.21 1.61 2.82
N PRO A 288 -21.11 0.62 2.66
CA PRO A 288 -20.91 -0.73 3.17
C PRO A 288 -19.63 -1.38 2.60
N MET A 289 -18.90 -2.09 3.45
CA MET A 289 -17.63 -2.78 3.18
C MET A 289 -16.40 -1.87 3.07
N GLU A 290 -16.55 -0.57 3.18
CA GLU A 290 -15.39 0.32 3.30
C GLU A 290 -14.65 0.09 4.61
N TRP A 291 -13.35 0.30 4.57
CA TRP A 291 -12.51 0.12 5.74
C TRP A 291 -11.32 1.08 5.78
N LEU A 292 -10.90 1.40 6.99
CA LEU A 292 -9.71 2.18 7.30
C LEU A 292 -8.77 1.36 8.17
N GLN A 293 -7.49 1.35 7.88
CA GLN A 293 -6.49 0.67 8.70
C GLN A 293 -5.66 1.68 9.47
N PHE A 294 -5.40 1.36 10.72
CA PHE A 294 -4.56 2.12 11.64
C PHE A 294 -3.47 1.19 12.18
N THR A 295 -2.23 1.44 11.84
CA THR A 295 -1.12 0.76 12.50
C THR A 295 -0.86 1.44 13.84
N THR A 296 -0.95 0.67 14.92
CA THR A 296 -0.96 1.17 16.29
C THR A 296 0.19 0.59 17.12
N ASP A 297 0.63 1.34 18.11
CA ASP A 297 1.50 0.84 19.15
C ASP A 297 0.67 0.64 20.43
N VAL A 298 0.40 -0.64 20.77
CA VAL A 298 -0.33 -1.01 21.97
C VAL A 298 0.67 -1.10 23.12
N GLU A 299 0.79 -0.03 23.88
CA GLU A 299 1.72 0.04 25.02
C GLU A 299 1.36 -0.96 26.10
N CYS A 300 0.06 -1.22 26.23
CA CYS A 300 -0.49 -2.06 27.28
C CYS A 300 -1.59 -2.98 26.76
N GLY A 301 -1.29 -4.26 26.65
CA GLY A 301 -2.30 -5.29 26.39
C GLY A 301 -3.29 -5.44 27.53
N GLY A 302 -4.44 -6.03 27.23
CA GLY A 302 -5.54 -6.24 28.16
C GLY A 302 -6.90 -5.85 27.59
N ILE A 303 -7.90 -5.70 28.45
CA ILE A 303 -9.23 -5.30 28.07
C ILE A 303 -9.29 -3.77 27.96
N HIS A 304 -9.74 -3.30 26.81
CA HIS A 304 -9.95 -1.87 26.53
C HIS A 304 -11.42 -1.60 26.23
N THR A 305 -11.90 -0.42 26.63
CA THR A 305 -13.08 0.19 26.06
C THR A 305 -12.63 1.08 24.91
N VAL A 306 -13.26 0.92 23.74
CA VAL A 306 -13.15 1.87 22.64
C VAL A 306 -14.43 2.69 22.59
N ARG A 307 -14.31 4.04 22.55
CA ARG A 307 -15.39 4.97 22.26
C ARG A 307 -15.14 5.58 20.91
N ALA A 308 -16.10 5.41 20.01
CA ALA A 308 -16.08 6.05 18.71
C ALA A 308 -17.01 7.27 18.71
N ARG A 309 -16.51 8.42 18.29
CA ARG A 309 -17.28 9.64 18.14
C ARG A 309 -17.90 9.68 16.75
N VAL A 310 -19.23 9.57 16.68
CA VAL A 310 -19.99 9.39 15.44
C VAL A 310 -21.14 10.37 15.32
N ALA A 311 -21.59 10.63 14.08
CA ALA A 311 -22.77 11.44 13.80
C ALA A 311 -23.53 10.91 12.59
N SER A 312 -24.87 10.94 12.62
CA SER A 312 -25.71 10.57 11.49
C SER A 312 -27.00 11.38 11.45
N GLN A 313 -27.38 11.84 10.25
CA GLN A 313 -28.62 12.55 10.03
C GLN A 313 -29.85 11.64 10.25
N SER A 314 -29.72 10.37 9.86
CA SER A 314 -30.72 9.32 9.95
C SER A 314 -30.20 8.11 10.74
N THR A 315 -30.70 6.91 10.50
CA THR A 315 -30.09 5.68 11.05
C THR A 315 -28.76 5.43 10.38
N GLY A 316 -27.65 5.46 11.14
CA GLY A 316 -26.31 5.41 10.60
C GLY A 316 -25.93 4.06 10.00
N GLY A 317 -25.97 3.01 10.79
CA GLY A 317 -25.53 1.68 10.37
C GLY A 317 -24.79 0.94 11.47
N THR A 318 -23.89 0.05 11.08
CA THR A 318 -23.04 -0.71 12.00
C THR A 318 -21.62 -0.82 11.46
N PHE A 319 -20.65 -0.82 12.35
CA PHE A 319 -19.27 -1.11 12.05
C PHE A 319 -18.66 -2.03 13.12
N HIS A 320 -17.49 -2.56 12.84
CA HIS A 320 -16.67 -3.25 13.83
C HIS A 320 -15.21 -2.88 13.72
N LEU A 321 -14.45 -3.14 14.78
CA LEU A 321 -12.99 -3.12 14.74
C LEU A 321 -12.43 -4.53 14.60
N ALA A 322 -11.44 -4.70 13.75
CA ALA A 322 -10.77 -5.95 13.48
C ALA A 322 -9.24 -5.81 13.56
N SER A 323 -8.54 -6.90 13.81
CA SER A 323 -7.08 -6.98 13.67
C SER A 323 -6.70 -8.30 13.04
N ASN A 324 -5.83 -8.27 12.01
CA ASN A 324 -5.40 -9.45 11.28
C ASN A 324 -6.57 -10.36 10.85
N GLY A 325 -7.66 -9.76 10.36
CA GLY A 325 -8.87 -10.46 9.91
C GLY A 325 -9.77 -11.01 11.03
N VAL A 326 -9.44 -10.77 12.29
CA VAL A 326 -10.27 -11.18 13.44
C VAL A 326 -11.11 -10.00 13.91
N ASN A 327 -12.44 -10.16 13.91
CA ASN A 327 -13.36 -9.18 14.50
C ASN A 327 -13.16 -9.12 16.02
N LEU A 328 -12.86 -7.94 16.57
CA LEU A 328 -12.51 -7.73 17.97
C LEU A 328 -13.69 -7.25 18.82
N THR A 329 -14.62 -6.48 18.23
CA THR A 329 -15.69 -5.79 18.98
C THR A 329 -17.09 -6.38 18.78
N GLY A 330 -17.28 -7.17 17.71
CA GLY A 330 -18.62 -7.37 17.18
C GLY A 330 -19.21 -6.08 16.60
N PRO A 331 -20.47 -6.10 16.14
CA PRO A 331 -21.10 -4.94 15.50
C PRO A 331 -21.39 -3.82 16.52
N ILE A 332 -20.95 -2.60 16.21
CA ILE A 332 -21.22 -1.37 16.96
C ILE A 332 -22.24 -0.57 16.16
N ALA A 333 -23.39 -0.28 16.77
CA ALA A 333 -24.47 0.45 16.10
C ALA A 333 -24.25 1.96 16.20
N VAL A 334 -24.42 2.66 15.08
CA VAL A 334 -24.43 4.12 14.98
C VAL A 334 -25.88 4.61 15.04
N PRO A 335 -26.30 5.32 16.09
CA PRO A 335 -27.67 5.80 16.22
C PRO A 335 -27.92 7.01 15.30
N SER A 336 -29.19 7.33 15.06
CA SER A 336 -29.58 8.65 14.54
C SER A 336 -29.23 9.73 15.56
N THR A 337 -28.45 10.73 15.15
CA THR A 337 -28.10 11.87 15.99
C THR A 337 -28.83 13.15 15.56
N GLY A 338 -29.56 13.08 14.43
CA GLY A 338 -30.33 14.20 13.88
C GLY A 338 -29.50 15.26 13.16
N GLY A 339 -28.26 14.97 12.82
CA GLY A 339 -27.39 15.85 12.04
C GLY A 339 -25.99 15.28 11.83
N TRP A 340 -25.40 15.63 10.69
CA TRP A 340 -24.09 15.15 10.26
C TRP A 340 -22.92 15.57 11.16
N GLN A 341 -23.11 16.53 12.05
CA GLN A 341 -22.14 16.98 13.05
C GLN A 341 -22.76 17.04 14.48
N ASN A 342 -23.86 16.36 14.70
CA ASN A 342 -24.41 16.15 16.03
C ASN A 342 -23.74 14.90 16.63
N TRP A 343 -22.58 15.11 17.20
CA TRP A 343 -21.69 14.02 17.64
C TRP A 343 -22.20 13.33 18.91
N VAL A 344 -22.12 12.00 18.92
CA VAL A 344 -22.32 11.15 20.10
C VAL A 344 -21.20 10.12 20.18
N GLU A 345 -20.98 9.56 21.36
CA GLU A 345 -20.08 8.44 21.54
C GLU A 345 -20.85 7.12 21.55
N VAL A 346 -20.33 6.14 20.82
CA VAL A 346 -20.75 4.73 20.90
C VAL A 346 -19.56 3.91 21.40
N GLU A 347 -19.83 2.86 22.21
CA GLU A 347 -18.74 2.14 22.87
C GLU A 347 -18.82 0.62 22.66
N ALA A 348 -17.66 -0.02 22.70
CA ALA A 348 -17.51 -1.47 22.77
C ALA A 348 -16.25 -1.83 23.58
N GLN A 349 -16.17 -3.11 23.96
CA GLN A 349 -14.99 -3.67 24.62
C GLN A 349 -14.24 -4.57 23.66
N LEU A 350 -12.91 -4.54 23.72
CA LEU A 350 -12.03 -5.42 22.97
C LEU A 350 -10.78 -5.79 23.80
N THR A 351 -10.17 -6.91 23.44
CA THR A 351 -8.91 -7.35 24.07
C THR A 351 -7.77 -7.17 23.09
N LEU A 352 -6.72 -6.47 23.48
CA LEU A 352 -5.52 -6.24 22.69
C LEU A 352 -4.30 -6.87 23.38
N ALA A 353 -3.35 -7.35 22.58
CA ALA A 353 -2.04 -7.75 23.08
C ALA A 353 -1.09 -6.54 23.08
N THR A 354 -0.16 -6.46 24.01
CA THR A 354 0.94 -5.48 23.96
C THR A 354 1.78 -5.73 22.70
N GLY A 355 2.15 -4.69 21.99
CA GLY A 355 3.02 -4.81 20.82
C GLY A 355 3.09 -3.51 20.02
N THR A 356 4.07 -3.45 19.14
CA THR A 356 4.23 -2.37 18.16
C THR A 356 3.72 -2.82 16.81
N GLN A 357 3.34 -1.86 15.98
CA GLN A 357 2.87 -2.10 14.60
C GLN A 357 1.66 -3.06 14.54
N ILE A 358 0.75 -2.96 15.49
CA ILE A 358 -0.49 -3.76 15.53
C ILE A 358 -1.51 -3.11 14.59
N PRO A 359 -1.96 -3.76 13.51
CA PRO A 359 -2.99 -3.20 12.65
C PRO A 359 -4.36 -3.30 13.33
N ILE A 360 -5.03 -2.17 13.48
CA ILE A 360 -6.45 -2.09 13.84
C ILE A 360 -7.19 -1.59 12.60
N ARG A 361 -8.24 -2.29 12.20
CA ARG A 361 -9.06 -1.93 11.05
C ARG A 361 -10.46 -1.59 11.51
N PHE A 362 -10.93 -0.39 11.17
CA PHE A 362 -12.33 -0.04 11.14
C PHE A 362 -12.95 -0.64 9.88
N VAL A 363 -14.09 -1.32 10.00
CA VAL A 363 -14.81 -1.93 8.87
C VAL A 363 -16.26 -1.55 8.97
N ASN A 364 -16.80 -0.90 7.94
CA ASN A 364 -18.22 -0.61 7.86
C ASN A 364 -19.00 -1.85 7.42
N ASP A 365 -19.86 -2.38 8.30
CA ASP A 365 -20.66 -3.58 8.04
C ASP A 365 -21.95 -3.28 7.26
N SER A 366 -22.57 -2.15 7.56
CA SER A 366 -23.82 -1.71 6.93
C SER A 366 -24.05 -0.23 7.15
N GLY A 367 -24.73 0.43 6.21
CA GLY A 367 -25.15 1.80 6.31
C GLY A 367 -26.49 2.00 5.63
N SER A 368 -27.19 3.10 5.95
CA SER A 368 -28.23 3.66 5.10
C SER A 368 -27.59 4.30 3.87
N ASP A 369 -28.37 4.59 2.84
CA ASP A 369 -27.88 5.29 1.63
C ASP A 369 -27.14 6.62 1.93
N ASP A 370 -27.38 7.20 3.11
CA ASP A 370 -26.76 8.45 3.57
C ASP A 370 -25.54 8.21 4.50
N GLY A 371 -25.27 6.96 4.94
CA GLY A 371 -24.14 6.61 5.80
C GLY A 371 -24.13 7.30 7.18
N TYR A 372 -22.94 7.53 7.69
CA TYR A 372 -22.64 8.27 8.93
C TYR A 372 -21.23 8.84 8.88
N ASN A 373 -20.92 9.77 9.78
CA ASN A 373 -19.61 10.34 9.95
C ASN A 373 -18.94 9.74 11.19
N ILE A 374 -17.61 9.57 11.12
CA ILE A 374 -16.77 9.16 12.22
C ILE A 374 -15.60 10.12 12.38
N ASP A 375 -15.39 10.59 13.62
CA ASP A 375 -14.39 11.59 13.95
C ASP A 375 -13.16 10.95 14.57
N SER A 376 -13.33 10.14 15.61
CA SER A 376 -12.23 9.57 16.36
C SER A 376 -12.60 8.31 17.13
N PHE A 377 -11.56 7.59 17.57
CA PHE A 377 -11.62 6.44 18.46
C PHE A 377 -10.78 6.70 19.70
N VAL A 378 -11.39 6.64 20.88
CA VAL A 378 -10.68 6.77 22.16
C VAL A 378 -10.57 5.39 22.80
N PHE A 379 -9.35 4.90 22.98
CA PHE A 379 -9.06 3.62 23.61
C PHE A 379 -8.65 3.85 25.06
N GLU A 380 -9.41 3.31 26.01
CA GLU A 380 -9.11 3.33 27.43
C GLU A 380 -9.01 1.91 27.95
N ARG A 381 -7.95 1.63 28.68
CA ARG A 381 -7.80 0.34 29.33
C ARG A 381 -8.65 0.27 30.60
N ILE A 382 -9.37 -0.84 30.79
CA ILE A 382 -10.31 -1.01 31.92
C ILE A 382 -9.99 -2.16 32.87
N ASP A 383 -9.02 -3.03 32.54
CA ASP A 383 -8.64 -4.11 33.43
C ASP A 383 -7.64 -3.64 34.50
N ALA A 384 -7.80 -4.19 35.73
CA ALA A 384 -7.05 -3.77 36.93
C ALA A 384 -5.60 -4.25 36.98
N ASN A 385 -4.95 -4.53 35.83
CA ASN A 385 -3.53 -4.93 35.86
C ASN A 385 -2.65 -3.67 35.94
N PRO A 386 -1.97 -3.43 37.10
CA PRO A 386 -1.24 -2.17 37.32
C PRO A 386 0.05 -2.02 36.52
N SER A 387 0.42 -2.97 35.67
CA SER A 387 1.75 -3.04 35.05
C SER A 387 1.92 -2.35 33.73
N CYS A 388 1.01 -1.43 33.35
CA CYS A 388 1.09 -0.73 32.09
C CYS A 388 1.48 0.75 32.25
N GLY A 389 2.59 1.13 31.66
CA GLY A 389 3.14 2.47 31.75
C GLY A 389 4.03 2.72 32.98
N GLU A 390 4.08 1.80 33.93
CA GLU A 390 5.01 1.86 35.02
C GLU A 390 6.08 0.77 34.87
N VAL A 391 7.31 1.18 34.76
CA VAL A 391 8.44 0.25 34.84
C VAL A 391 8.36 -0.43 36.21
N LEU A 392 8.00 -1.72 36.22
CA LEU A 392 8.09 -2.50 37.46
C LEU A 392 9.56 -2.72 37.77
N GLY A 393 9.96 -2.30 38.93
CA GLY A 393 11.29 -2.57 39.46
C GLY A 393 11.19 -3.16 40.87
N PRO A 394 12.29 -3.67 41.38
CA PRO A 394 12.36 -4.11 42.76
C PRO A 394 11.95 -2.99 43.72
N CYS A 395 10.91 -3.23 44.50
CA CYS A 395 10.49 -2.41 45.62
C CYS A 395 10.93 -3.07 46.91
N CYS A 396 11.81 -2.43 47.61
CA CYS A 396 12.32 -2.91 48.89
C CYS A 396 11.39 -2.47 50.03
N LEU A 397 10.61 -3.39 50.55
CA LEU A 397 9.82 -3.23 51.76
C LEU A 397 10.66 -3.69 52.95
N SER A 398 10.24 -3.37 54.20
CA SER A 398 11.03 -3.65 55.41
C SER A 398 11.49 -5.10 55.51
N ASP A 399 10.72 -6.06 55.00
CA ASP A 399 11.01 -7.49 55.16
C ASP A 399 10.89 -8.30 53.86
N SER A 400 10.69 -7.61 52.70
CA SER A 400 10.48 -8.30 51.44
C SER A 400 10.82 -7.43 50.24
N CYS A 401 11.13 -8.05 49.09
CA CYS A 401 11.22 -7.40 47.80
C CYS A 401 10.02 -7.83 46.95
N GLN A 402 9.36 -6.84 46.33
CA GLN A 402 8.28 -7.07 45.38
C GLN A 402 8.55 -6.28 44.11
N LEU A 403 8.11 -6.78 42.97
CA LEU A 403 8.12 -6.02 41.74
C LEU A 403 6.90 -5.10 41.76
N LEU A 404 7.12 -3.83 41.97
CA LEU A 404 6.08 -2.78 41.99
C LEU A 404 6.48 -1.63 41.10
N SER A 405 5.50 -0.84 40.70
CA SER A 405 5.78 0.47 40.10
C SER A 405 6.34 1.45 41.10
N THR A 406 6.94 2.52 40.64
CA THR A 406 7.46 3.58 41.52
C THR A 406 6.37 4.13 42.43
N SER A 407 5.15 4.38 41.89
CA SER A 407 4.02 4.91 42.66
C SER A 407 3.47 3.88 43.68
N ALA A 408 3.32 2.62 43.28
CA ALA A 408 2.86 1.55 44.16
C ALA A 408 3.90 1.24 45.27
N CYS A 409 5.19 1.29 44.94
CA CYS A 409 6.26 1.14 45.89
C CYS A 409 6.27 2.24 46.98
N ALA A 410 6.14 3.50 46.55
CA ALA A 410 6.03 4.64 47.44
C ALA A 410 4.77 4.53 48.35
N SER A 411 3.63 4.13 47.80
CA SER A 411 2.38 3.95 48.54
C SER A 411 2.48 2.80 49.59
N ALA A 412 3.29 1.78 49.30
CA ALA A 412 3.58 0.69 50.22
C ALA A 412 4.66 1.06 51.26
N GLY A 413 5.22 2.25 51.22
CA GLY A 413 6.32 2.70 52.09
C GLY A 413 7.66 2.03 51.79
N GLY A 414 7.82 1.51 50.57
CA GLY A 414 9.02 0.85 50.07
C GLY A 414 9.99 1.78 49.36
N LEU A 415 11.20 1.29 49.09
CA LEU A 415 12.23 1.96 48.31
C LEU A 415 12.31 1.32 46.93
N PHE A 416 12.03 2.07 45.91
CA PHE A 416 12.13 1.63 44.53
C PHE A 416 13.59 1.61 44.06
N ALA A 417 14.07 0.46 43.57
CA ALA A 417 15.47 0.28 43.12
C ALA A 417 15.52 0.11 41.58
N PRO A 418 15.57 1.20 40.82
CA PRO A 418 15.67 1.14 39.33
C PRO A 418 17.03 0.56 38.93
N GLY A 419 17.03 -0.31 37.92
CA GLY A 419 18.25 -0.90 37.34
C GLY A 419 18.64 -2.26 37.91
N LEU A 420 17.82 -2.87 38.78
CA LEU A 420 17.96 -4.28 39.17
C LEU A 420 16.98 -5.16 38.37
N ASP A 421 17.47 -6.29 37.87
CA ASP A 421 16.69 -7.21 37.00
C ASP A 421 15.63 -8.05 37.73
N GLY A 422 15.18 -7.63 38.91
CA GLY A 422 14.11 -8.28 39.68
C GLY A 422 14.42 -8.57 41.14
N CYS A 423 13.42 -9.10 41.84
CA CYS A 423 13.52 -9.54 43.25
C CYS A 423 14.15 -10.94 43.43
N SER A 424 14.84 -11.47 42.43
CA SER A 424 15.33 -12.86 42.41
C SER A 424 16.58 -13.10 43.29
N ALA A 425 17.27 -12.05 43.69
CA ALA A 425 18.42 -12.16 44.59
C ALA A 425 18.02 -11.75 46.00
N PRO A 426 18.38 -12.52 47.04
CA PRO A 426 18.16 -12.15 48.45
C PRO A 426 18.75 -10.78 48.81
N SER A 427 19.73 -10.31 48.03
CA SER A 427 20.45 -9.06 48.22
C SER A 427 19.87 -7.86 47.44
N ALA A 428 18.78 -8.03 46.67
CA ALA A 428 18.24 -6.94 45.85
C ALA A 428 17.87 -5.68 46.63
N CYS A 429 17.58 -5.83 47.91
CA CYS A 429 17.24 -4.73 48.80
C CYS A 429 18.27 -4.52 49.93
N GLU A 430 19.34 -5.34 50.00
CA GLU A 430 20.38 -5.17 51.00
C GLU A 430 21.21 -3.90 50.73
N GLY A 431 21.22 -3.00 51.70
CA GLY A 431 22.03 -1.78 51.65
C GLY A 431 21.43 -0.62 50.86
N ALA A 432 20.14 -0.69 50.49
CA ALA A 432 19.46 0.46 49.92
C ALA A 432 19.28 1.59 50.96
N GLY A 433 19.55 2.85 50.57
CA GLY A 433 19.46 3.99 51.46
C GLY A 433 19.50 5.32 50.68
N ALA A 434 19.52 6.45 51.36
CA ALA A 434 19.58 7.75 50.74
C ALA A 434 20.93 8.01 50.06
N CYS A 435 20.90 8.37 48.77
CA CYS A 435 22.03 8.85 47.99
C CYS A 435 21.82 10.31 47.66
N CYS A 436 22.64 11.20 48.20
CA CYS A 436 22.52 12.64 48.04
C CYS A 436 23.63 13.18 47.12
N PHE A 437 23.24 14.02 46.19
CA PHE A 437 24.12 14.65 45.19
C PHE A 437 24.49 16.09 45.56
N PRO A 438 25.57 16.66 45.00
CA PRO A 438 26.01 18.00 45.29
C PRO A 438 25.00 19.10 44.95
N ASP A 439 24.01 18.81 44.13
CA ASP A 439 22.92 19.76 43.78
C ASP A 439 21.76 19.75 44.77
N ALA A 440 21.94 19.10 45.92
CA ALA A 440 20.94 18.91 46.97
C ALA A 440 19.78 17.97 46.60
N THR A 441 19.88 17.20 45.48
CA THR A 441 18.94 16.12 45.20
C THR A 441 19.34 14.84 45.97
N CYS A 442 18.33 14.11 46.44
CA CYS A 442 18.55 12.81 47.08
C CYS A 442 17.66 11.76 46.42
N ILE A 443 18.21 10.60 46.10
CA ILE A 443 17.50 9.43 45.60
C ILE A 443 17.73 8.23 46.50
N SER A 444 16.82 7.26 46.47
CA SER A 444 17.07 5.96 47.10
C SER A 444 17.90 5.10 46.16
N ALA A 445 19.05 4.65 46.61
CA ALA A 445 19.97 3.82 45.84
C ALA A 445 20.76 2.87 46.74
N THR A 446 21.38 1.84 46.15
CA THR A 446 22.40 1.07 46.84
C THR A 446 23.72 1.87 46.92
N LEU A 447 24.61 1.49 47.83
CA LEU A 447 25.92 2.10 47.95
C LEU A 447 26.69 2.12 46.62
N GLU A 448 26.61 1.03 45.85
CA GLU A 448 27.30 0.87 44.57
C GLU A 448 26.73 1.80 43.52
N ASN A 449 25.41 1.87 43.38
CA ASN A 449 24.72 2.75 42.40
C ASN A 449 24.85 4.23 42.78
N CYS A 450 24.88 4.57 44.06
CA CYS A 450 25.14 5.90 44.56
C CYS A 450 26.55 6.39 44.19
N SER A 451 27.54 5.55 44.36
CA SER A 451 28.95 5.85 44.03
C SER A 451 29.17 5.99 42.53
N PHE A 452 28.49 5.19 41.71
CA PHE A 452 28.58 5.25 40.25
C PHE A 452 27.95 6.55 39.68
N GLY A 453 26.89 7.07 40.33
CA GLY A 453 26.25 8.34 39.99
C GLY A 453 26.94 9.59 40.53
N GLY A 454 28.02 9.44 41.27
CA GLY A 454 28.74 10.56 41.93
C GLY A 454 28.02 11.16 43.14
N GLY A 455 27.08 10.42 43.74
CA GLY A 455 26.38 10.81 44.98
C GLY A 455 27.08 10.33 46.23
N VAL A 456 26.68 10.88 47.38
CA VAL A 456 27.14 10.45 48.69
C VAL A 456 26.07 9.61 49.35
N PHE A 457 26.39 8.35 49.63
CA PHE A 457 25.48 7.41 50.29
C PHE A 457 25.41 7.70 51.81
N GLN A 458 24.20 7.95 52.29
CA GLN A 458 23.97 8.34 53.69
C GLN A 458 23.70 7.15 54.65
N GLY A 459 23.66 5.95 54.11
CA GLY A 459 23.43 4.71 54.86
C GLY A 459 22.05 4.10 54.60
N SER A 460 21.94 2.79 54.82
CA SER A 460 20.75 1.98 54.54
C SER A 460 19.54 2.25 55.44
N SER A 461 19.70 3.04 56.48
CA SER A 461 18.63 3.41 57.41
C SER A 461 18.11 4.83 57.24
N MET A 462 18.65 5.59 56.27
CA MET A 462 18.25 6.96 56.02
C MET A 462 17.39 7.03 54.74
N GLY A 463 16.18 7.57 54.82
CA GLY A 463 15.36 7.93 53.69
C GLY A 463 15.70 9.30 53.15
N CYS A 464 15.37 9.56 51.87
CA CYS A 464 15.37 10.92 51.31
C CYS A 464 14.19 11.70 51.91
N THR A 465 14.47 12.70 52.73
CA THR A 465 13.47 13.63 53.31
C THR A 465 13.52 14.96 52.55
#